data_0432265cabf1593a837db7cf81d9916f
#
_entry.id   0432265cabf1593a837db7cf81d9916f
#
_cell.length_a   1.000
_cell.length_b   1.000
_cell.length_c   1.000
_cell.angle_alpha   90.00
_cell.angle_beta   90.00
_cell.angle_gamma   90.00
#
_symmetry.space_group_name_H-M   'P 1'
#
loop_
_entity.id
_entity.type
_entity.pdbx_description
1 polymer ?
#
loop_
_entity_poly.entity_id
_entity_poly.type
_entity_poly.pdbx_seq_one_letter_code
_entity_poly.pdbx_strand_id
1 'polypeptide(L)'
;MTRLAVVERDYCKPDKCSLECIRFCPVNRTRKTKAVDLSEDKTHSIIFEDKCIGCGICVKKCPYNAISVVNVPDELEKQLVHRYGENMFKLYGLPVPKTGGILGIIGKNGAGKTTSIKILSGQLKPNLGNYASEPDWDSVIKAFKGTELQTYFSRLASNSLKSVVKPQYIEAVRRVVKGSVKDLLTRADERGLLNEVVEKLNLKSLLDRQVSELSGGELQKFLVAAVLLKNADAYFFDEPCSYLDVRERIRVADAIREFTDASRNYVVVVEHDLMILDYISDNVVVVYGEPGVYGIASKPYGVRAGINHYLNGYLPAENMRIRPEAVRFRIQVAEKRFEESEYPVLKWERMIFQYPSSGFKLVVEEGEAYPGEVLGILGPNGVGKSTFIKLLSGELKPVEGEVLISAGKVSVKPQELSPRIFAEETVSQALRNASSEAVNPASWLYNELIRKLRLNRMLDRRIEELSGGELQKLAVATSLAREADLYLLDEPSAYLDVEERIIIAKVIRKIIEEKRKTAIVVEHDLMLQNYISDKMIVFTGRPSVEGFASKTLGIREGFNTLLMNLSITVRKDSETGRPRINKPGSVLDREQKSRGEYYVPD
;
A
#
# COMPACT_ATOMS: atom_id res chain seq x y z
N MET A 1 26.29 -9.64 19.21
CA MET A 1 24.94 -9.31 18.75
C MET A 1 24.47 -8.06 19.46
N THR A 2 24.26 -7.02 18.70
CA THR A 2 23.69 -5.76 19.18
C THR A 2 22.21 -5.91 19.45
N ARG A 3 21.75 -5.34 20.54
CA ARG A 3 20.34 -5.37 20.94
C ARG A 3 19.68 -4.06 20.59
N LEU A 4 18.60 -4.15 19.85
CA LEU A 4 17.74 -3.01 19.59
C LEU A 4 16.50 -3.14 20.45
N ALA A 5 16.21 -2.11 21.22
CA ALA A 5 14.97 -2.02 21.98
C ALA A 5 14.21 -0.78 21.50
N VAL A 6 12.96 -0.98 21.13
CA VAL A 6 12.06 0.11 20.72
C VAL A 6 10.85 0.10 21.63
N VAL A 7 10.48 1.28 22.07
CA VAL A 7 9.26 1.53 22.84
C VAL A 7 8.37 2.46 22.00
N GLU A 8 7.27 1.93 21.51
CA GLU A 8 6.26 2.69 20.78
C GLU A 8 5.50 3.57 21.79
N ARG A 9 5.81 4.87 21.79
CA ARG A 9 5.31 5.81 22.79
C ARG A 9 3.79 5.92 22.78
N ASP A 10 3.18 5.86 21.61
CA ASP A 10 1.72 5.92 21.44
C ASP A 10 1.00 4.72 22.08
N TYR A 11 1.67 3.58 22.16
CA TYR A 11 1.14 2.36 22.78
C TYR A 11 1.52 2.22 24.25
N CYS A 12 2.59 2.86 24.70
CA CYS A 12 3.02 2.78 26.10
C CYS A 12 2.10 3.62 26.99
N LYS A 13 1.44 2.99 27.95
CA LYS A 13 0.50 3.64 28.89
C LYS A 13 0.90 3.31 30.33
N PRO A 14 1.96 3.94 30.86
CA PRO A 14 2.47 3.64 32.21
C PRO A 14 1.46 3.90 33.34
N ASP A 15 0.54 4.84 33.12
CA ASP A 15 -0.56 5.21 33.99
C ASP A 15 -1.67 4.14 34.08
N LYS A 16 -1.75 3.24 33.09
CA LYS A 16 -2.80 2.20 32.98
C LYS A 16 -2.28 0.78 33.14
N CYS A 17 -0.97 0.59 33.37
CA CYS A 17 -0.36 -0.72 33.57
C CYS A 17 0.34 -0.77 34.95
N SER A 18 0.67 -1.99 35.39
CA SER A 18 1.42 -2.20 36.65
C SER A 18 2.94 -2.16 36.44
N LEU A 19 3.42 -1.51 35.39
CA LEU A 19 4.83 -1.41 34.99
C LEU A 19 5.53 -2.78 34.89
N GLU A 20 4.86 -3.74 34.28
CA GLU A 20 5.29 -5.13 34.15
C GLU A 20 6.67 -5.24 33.49
N CYS A 21 6.99 -4.39 32.53
CA CYS A 21 8.30 -4.35 31.89
C CYS A 21 9.44 -4.07 32.87
N ILE A 22 9.22 -3.20 33.85
CA ILE A 22 10.18 -2.86 34.90
C ILE A 22 10.21 -3.96 35.96
N ARG A 23 9.03 -4.39 36.44
CA ARG A 23 8.87 -5.37 37.54
C ARG A 23 9.40 -6.75 37.18
N PHE A 24 9.22 -7.21 35.97
CA PHE A 24 9.64 -8.54 35.53
C PHE A 24 10.98 -8.57 34.80
N CYS A 25 11.67 -7.43 34.67
CA CYS A 25 13.01 -7.39 34.06
C CYS A 25 14.01 -8.15 34.96
N PRO A 26 14.68 -9.20 34.45
CA PRO A 26 15.65 -9.97 35.25
C PRO A 26 16.83 -9.11 35.71
N VAL A 27 17.29 -8.20 34.85
CA VAL A 27 18.41 -7.31 35.19
C VAL A 27 18.04 -6.37 36.36
N ASN A 28 16.83 -5.77 36.30
CA ASN A 28 16.34 -4.93 37.39
C ASN A 28 16.17 -5.69 38.69
N ARG A 29 15.84 -7.00 38.63
CA ARG A 29 15.61 -7.84 39.82
C ARG A 29 16.89 -8.39 40.45
N THR A 30 17.91 -8.67 39.63
CA THR A 30 19.10 -9.40 40.08
C THR A 30 20.36 -8.54 40.16
N ARG A 31 20.40 -7.39 39.49
CA ARG A 31 21.55 -6.49 39.45
C ARG A 31 21.24 -5.15 40.11
N LYS A 32 22.27 -4.48 40.62
CA LYS A 32 22.14 -3.11 41.15
C LYS A 32 21.90 -2.04 40.06
N THR A 33 21.87 -2.44 38.81
CA THR A 33 21.68 -1.54 37.64
C THR A 33 20.31 -1.76 37.01
N LYS A 34 19.62 -0.69 36.64
CA LYS A 34 18.35 -0.76 35.93
C LYS A 34 18.59 -0.88 34.42
N ALA A 35 18.00 -1.89 33.78
CA ALA A 35 17.95 -2.03 32.32
C ALA A 35 16.63 -1.52 31.72
N VAL A 36 15.58 -1.38 32.55
CA VAL A 36 14.30 -0.78 32.15
C VAL A 36 13.86 0.18 33.23
N ASP A 37 13.53 1.41 32.85
CA ASP A 37 12.99 2.43 33.77
C ASP A 37 11.90 3.25 33.08
N LEU A 38 11.30 4.22 33.78
CA LEU A 38 10.44 5.22 33.17
C LEU A 38 11.28 6.39 32.62
N SER A 39 10.76 7.04 31.59
CA SER A 39 11.25 8.33 31.10
C SER A 39 11.17 9.39 32.21
N GLU A 40 11.94 10.46 32.11
CA GLU A 40 11.95 11.55 33.13
C GLU A 40 10.55 12.16 33.27
N ASP A 41 9.82 12.31 32.17
CA ASP A 41 8.44 12.80 32.13
C ASP A 41 7.38 11.74 32.49
N LYS A 42 7.80 10.50 32.77
CA LYS A 42 6.96 9.34 33.10
C LYS A 42 5.91 8.97 32.05
N THR A 43 6.06 9.42 30.85
CA THR A 43 5.11 9.17 29.75
C THR A 43 5.28 7.79 29.11
N HIS A 44 6.49 7.21 29.17
CA HIS A 44 6.81 5.92 28.57
C HIS A 44 7.97 5.22 29.27
N SER A 45 8.15 3.93 29.00
CA SER A 45 9.30 3.17 29.49
C SER A 45 10.54 3.41 28.62
N ILE A 46 11.72 3.42 29.25
CA ILE A 46 13.03 3.46 28.59
C ILE A 46 13.75 2.14 28.81
N ILE A 47 14.41 1.62 27.79
CA ILE A 47 15.22 0.40 27.85
C ILE A 47 16.66 0.76 27.49
N PHE A 48 17.55 0.63 28.46
CA PHE A 48 18.98 0.84 28.28
C PHE A 48 19.59 -0.35 27.51
N GLU A 49 19.88 -0.16 26.23
CA GLU A 49 20.32 -1.22 25.30
C GLU A 49 21.65 -1.85 25.72
N ASP A 50 22.55 -1.08 26.33
CA ASP A 50 23.82 -1.51 26.90
C ASP A 50 23.67 -2.45 28.12
N LYS A 51 22.59 -2.31 28.87
CA LYS A 51 22.31 -3.10 30.08
C LYS A 51 21.33 -4.24 29.82
N CYS A 52 20.55 -4.14 28.76
CA CYS A 52 19.53 -5.11 28.39
C CYS A 52 20.18 -6.43 27.93
N ILE A 53 19.73 -7.57 28.47
CA ILE A 53 20.21 -8.90 28.06
C ILE A 53 19.44 -9.51 26.89
N GLY A 54 18.41 -8.82 26.37
CA GLY A 54 17.63 -9.29 25.21
C GLY A 54 16.70 -10.46 25.50
N CYS A 55 16.32 -10.71 26.75
CA CYS A 55 15.51 -11.88 27.13
C CYS A 55 14.05 -11.85 26.63
N GLY A 56 13.56 -10.69 26.18
CA GLY A 56 12.20 -10.52 25.65
C GLY A 56 11.06 -10.63 26.67
N ILE A 57 11.35 -10.70 27.98
CA ILE A 57 10.30 -10.81 29.02
C ILE A 57 9.43 -9.55 29.04
N CYS A 58 10.02 -8.36 28.91
CA CYS A 58 9.27 -7.10 28.84
C CYS A 58 8.32 -7.07 27.63
N VAL A 59 8.73 -7.63 26.48
CA VAL A 59 7.88 -7.75 25.29
C VAL A 59 6.65 -8.61 25.56
N LYS A 60 6.86 -9.80 26.18
CA LYS A 60 5.78 -10.76 26.50
C LYS A 60 4.84 -10.27 27.61
N LYS A 61 5.35 -9.46 28.52
CA LYS A 61 4.61 -8.98 29.71
C LYS A 61 3.96 -7.63 29.52
N CYS A 62 4.29 -6.88 28.47
CA CYS A 62 3.66 -5.61 28.17
C CYS A 62 2.19 -5.82 27.76
N PRO A 63 1.21 -5.33 28.54
CA PRO A 63 -0.21 -5.52 28.22
C PRO A 63 -0.62 -4.79 26.94
N TYR A 64 0.11 -3.72 26.60
CA TYR A 64 -0.17 -2.89 25.41
C TYR A 64 0.71 -3.24 24.19
N ASN A 65 1.57 -4.29 24.29
CA ASN A 65 2.51 -4.67 23.22
C ASN A 65 3.38 -3.50 22.70
N ALA A 66 3.65 -2.51 23.55
CA ALA A 66 4.38 -1.30 23.20
C ALA A 66 5.90 -1.51 23.06
N ILE A 67 6.43 -2.68 23.40
CA ILE A 67 7.87 -2.94 23.47
C ILE A 67 8.26 -3.99 22.44
N SER A 68 9.28 -3.68 21.67
CA SER A 68 9.97 -4.61 20.75
C SER A 68 11.45 -4.71 21.13
N VAL A 69 11.98 -5.92 21.23
CA VAL A 69 13.41 -6.18 21.46
C VAL A 69 13.89 -7.16 20.42
N VAL A 70 14.86 -6.74 19.59
CA VAL A 70 15.40 -7.51 18.49
C VAL A 70 16.92 -7.61 18.63
N ASN A 71 17.49 -8.78 18.33
CA ASN A 71 18.90 -8.98 18.24
C ASN A 71 19.34 -8.82 16.77
N VAL A 72 20.26 -7.91 16.53
CA VAL A 72 20.85 -7.68 15.19
C VAL A 72 22.32 -8.02 15.18
N PRO A 73 22.92 -8.40 14.04
CA PRO A 73 24.34 -8.58 13.93
C PRO A 73 25.12 -7.30 14.26
N ASP A 74 26.26 -7.42 14.96
CA ASP A 74 27.07 -6.27 15.37
C ASP A 74 27.63 -5.49 14.16
N GLU A 75 27.79 -6.15 13.03
CA GLU A 75 28.24 -5.55 11.77
C GLU A 75 27.27 -4.48 11.24
N LEU A 76 25.99 -4.57 11.58
CA LEU A 76 24.99 -3.58 11.15
C LEU A 76 25.20 -2.23 11.85
N GLU A 77 25.74 -2.18 13.07
CA GLU A 77 25.97 -0.90 13.75
C GLU A 77 26.89 0.03 12.96
N LYS A 78 27.87 -0.54 12.22
CA LYS A 78 28.75 0.24 11.33
C LYS A 78 28.01 0.86 10.14
N GLN A 79 26.78 0.42 9.87
CA GLN A 79 25.94 0.90 8.79
C GLN A 79 24.77 1.78 9.28
N LEU A 80 24.75 2.15 10.57
CA LEU A 80 23.72 2.99 11.13
C LEU A 80 23.76 4.39 10.52
N VAL A 81 22.70 4.75 9.83
CA VAL A 81 22.58 6.03 9.11
C VAL A 81 21.81 7.05 9.92
N HIS A 82 20.70 6.63 10.51
CA HIS A 82 19.82 7.55 11.23
C HIS A 82 19.07 6.85 12.36
N ARG A 83 18.89 7.58 13.46
CA ARG A 83 18.10 7.17 14.62
C ARG A 83 17.24 8.34 15.06
N TYR A 84 15.92 8.15 15.19
CA TYR A 84 15.01 9.24 15.59
C TYR A 84 15.11 9.65 17.05
N GLY A 85 15.63 8.78 17.91
CA GLY A 85 15.77 9.05 19.35
C GLY A 85 16.09 7.79 20.14
N GLU A 86 16.12 7.91 21.47
CA GLU A 86 16.29 6.78 22.37
C GLU A 86 15.09 5.82 22.23
N ASN A 87 15.38 4.53 22.07
CA ASN A 87 14.38 3.49 21.84
C ASN A 87 13.41 3.78 20.68
N MET A 88 13.84 4.51 19.66
CA MET A 88 13.08 4.81 18.46
C MET A 88 13.70 4.13 17.23
N PHE A 89 12.98 4.20 16.12
CA PHE A 89 13.35 3.60 14.85
C PHE A 89 14.78 3.93 14.42
N LYS A 90 15.48 2.91 13.89
CA LYS A 90 16.83 3.00 13.33
C LYS A 90 16.85 2.60 11.86
N LEU A 91 17.55 3.36 11.03
CA LEU A 91 17.79 3.05 9.62
C LEU A 91 19.24 2.68 9.38
N TYR A 92 19.46 1.50 8.78
CA TYR A 92 20.76 0.99 8.41
C TYR A 92 20.91 0.96 6.88
N GLY A 93 21.99 1.52 6.40
CA GLY A 93 22.23 1.68 4.97
C GLY A 93 21.23 2.64 4.30
N LEU A 94 21.51 2.97 3.06
CA LEU A 94 20.62 3.81 2.22
C LEU A 94 20.54 3.23 0.81
N PRO A 95 19.40 3.39 0.13
CA PRO A 95 19.34 3.20 -1.30
C PRO A 95 20.37 4.10 -1.99
N VAL A 96 21.13 3.55 -2.93
CA VAL A 96 22.16 4.31 -3.67
C VAL A 96 21.54 4.76 -5.00
N PRO A 97 21.13 6.03 -5.14
CA PRO A 97 20.59 6.53 -6.40
C PRO A 97 21.72 6.65 -7.43
N LYS A 98 21.42 6.27 -8.67
CA LYS A 98 22.34 6.38 -9.81
C LYS A 98 21.65 7.08 -10.95
N THR A 99 22.43 7.82 -11.75
CA THR A 99 21.99 8.27 -13.06
C THR A 99 22.01 7.09 -14.04
N GLY A 100 21.25 7.15 -15.11
CA GLY A 100 21.15 6.08 -16.11
C GLY A 100 19.98 5.13 -15.91
N GLY A 101 19.12 5.38 -14.92
CA GLY A 101 17.91 4.59 -14.69
C GLY A 101 17.13 5.03 -13.46
N ILE A 102 15.90 4.56 -13.37
CA ILE A 102 15.00 4.84 -12.25
C ILE A 102 15.18 3.78 -11.16
N LEU A 103 15.45 4.22 -9.93
CA LEU A 103 15.57 3.36 -8.77
C LEU A 103 14.21 3.21 -8.07
N GLY A 104 13.67 2.01 -8.06
CA GLY A 104 12.50 1.66 -7.27
C GLY A 104 12.88 1.31 -5.83
N ILE A 105 12.01 1.62 -4.88
CA ILE A 105 12.14 1.18 -3.49
C ILE A 105 10.90 0.39 -3.10
N ILE A 106 11.09 -0.83 -2.60
CA ILE A 106 10.04 -1.71 -2.11
C ILE A 106 10.32 -2.11 -0.66
N GLY A 107 9.27 -2.33 0.12
CA GLY A 107 9.37 -2.80 1.51
C GLY A 107 8.09 -2.56 2.28
N LYS A 108 8.02 -3.12 3.49
CA LYS A 108 6.87 -2.96 4.40
C LYS A 108 6.67 -1.50 4.80
N ASN A 109 5.43 -1.17 5.18
CA ASN A 109 5.16 0.08 5.87
C ASN A 109 5.94 0.14 7.19
N GLY A 110 6.48 1.32 7.53
CA GLY A 110 7.32 1.47 8.72
C GLY A 110 8.73 0.90 8.63
N ALA A 111 9.17 0.36 7.46
CA ALA A 111 10.54 -0.13 7.27
C ALA A 111 11.57 0.96 6.95
N GLY A 112 11.15 2.23 6.77
CA GLY A 112 12.07 3.36 6.56
C GLY A 112 12.21 3.86 5.11
N LYS A 113 11.30 3.49 4.20
CA LYS A 113 11.29 3.96 2.80
C LYS A 113 11.22 5.49 2.71
N THR A 114 10.25 6.11 3.36
CA THR A 114 10.08 7.58 3.41
C THR A 114 11.24 8.26 4.14
N THR A 115 11.81 7.62 5.19
CA THR A 115 13.01 8.11 5.87
C THR A 115 14.20 8.16 4.91
N SER A 116 14.37 7.13 4.08
CA SER A 116 15.42 7.10 3.04
C SER A 116 15.24 8.22 2.02
N ILE A 117 14.00 8.47 1.56
CA ILE A 117 13.69 9.60 0.66
C ILE A 117 14.04 10.94 1.34
N LYS A 118 13.61 11.16 2.58
CA LYS A 118 13.91 12.41 3.32
C LYS A 118 15.40 12.66 3.46
N ILE A 119 16.18 11.62 3.72
CA ILE A 119 17.65 11.73 3.83
C ILE A 119 18.27 12.04 2.47
N LEU A 120 17.92 11.28 1.44
CA LEU A 120 18.47 11.47 0.10
C LEU A 120 18.05 12.81 -0.53
N SER A 121 16.86 13.31 -0.21
CA SER A 121 16.40 14.62 -0.66
C SER A 121 16.96 15.81 0.15
N GLY A 122 17.71 15.56 1.22
CA GLY A 122 18.23 16.60 2.11
C GLY A 122 17.21 17.20 3.08
N GLN A 123 15.97 16.68 3.10
CA GLN A 123 14.95 17.11 4.07
C GLN A 123 15.26 16.63 5.51
N LEU A 124 16.04 15.58 5.63
CA LEU A 124 16.49 15.02 6.90
C LEU A 124 18.00 14.75 6.81
N LYS A 125 18.79 15.37 7.66
CA LYS A 125 20.21 15.10 7.76
C LYS A 125 20.44 13.78 8.50
N PRO A 126 21.24 12.84 7.98
CA PRO A 126 21.55 11.62 8.70
C PRO A 126 22.37 11.93 9.95
N ASN A 127 22.00 11.36 11.10
CA ASN A 127 22.68 11.64 12.36
C ASN A 127 23.65 10.55 12.81
N LEU A 128 23.87 9.53 11.98
CA LEU A 128 24.81 8.42 12.23
C LEU A 128 24.62 7.75 13.62
N GLY A 129 23.36 7.78 14.12
CA GLY A 129 23.00 7.24 15.42
C GLY A 129 23.09 8.23 16.59
N ASN A 130 23.68 9.40 16.40
CA ASN A 130 23.74 10.44 17.43
C ASN A 130 22.50 11.35 17.34
N TYR A 131 21.48 11.01 18.11
CA TYR A 131 20.22 11.77 18.12
C TYR A 131 20.26 13.00 19.05
N ALA A 132 21.29 13.13 19.88
CA ALA A 132 21.44 14.27 20.80
C ALA A 132 22.03 15.51 20.11
N SER A 133 22.82 15.32 19.04
CA SER A 133 23.42 16.40 18.26
C SER A 133 23.46 16.02 16.78
N GLU A 134 23.16 16.97 15.90
CA GLU A 134 23.34 16.74 14.46
C GLU A 134 24.84 16.77 14.10
N PRO A 135 25.36 15.74 13.39
CA PRO A 135 26.74 15.75 12.91
C PRO A 135 26.89 16.84 11.83
N ASP A 136 28.10 17.33 11.63
CA ASP A 136 28.45 18.15 10.49
C ASP A 136 28.40 17.34 9.17
N TRP A 137 28.38 18.04 8.04
CA TRP A 137 28.38 17.37 6.73
C TRP A 137 29.66 16.60 6.45
N ASP A 138 30.80 17.06 6.98
CA ASP A 138 32.09 16.37 6.79
C ASP A 138 32.09 15.00 7.46
N SER A 139 31.51 14.89 8.65
CA SER A 139 31.31 13.61 9.35
C SER A 139 30.39 12.68 8.57
N VAL A 140 29.30 13.21 8.00
CA VAL A 140 28.38 12.42 7.15
C VAL A 140 29.11 11.93 5.90
N ILE A 141 29.79 12.80 5.15
CA ILE A 141 30.53 12.45 3.93
C ILE A 141 31.61 11.40 4.23
N LYS A 142 32.32 11.55 5.37
CA LYS A 142 33.34 10.60 5.82
C LYS A 142 32.78 9.22 6.14
N ALA A 143 31.56 9.15 6.72
CA ALA A 143 30.89 7.88 7.01
C ALA A 143 30.56 7.08 5.74
N PHE A 144 30.35 7.75 4.61
CA PHE A 144 30.08 7.11 3.31
C PHE A 144 31.30 7.06 2.39
N LYS A 145 32.52 7.22 2.94
CA LYS A 145 33.77 7.20 2.17
C LYS A 145 33.91 5.92 1.34
N GLY A 146 34.29 6.09 0.07
CA GLY A 146 34.48 4.98 -0.87
C GLY A 146 33.17 4.42 -1.48
N THR A 147 32.04 5.06 -1.23
CA THR A 147 30.75 4.73 -1.85
C THR A 147 30.26 5.86 -2.77
N GLU A 148 29.31 5.58 -3.66
CA GLU A 148 28.68 6.62 -4.50
C GLU A 148 27.93 7.67 -3.67
N LEU A 149 27.46 7.30 -2.47
CA LEU A 149 26.82 8.23 -1.54
C LEU A 149 27.78 9.32 -1.03
N GLN A 150 29.09 9.09 -1.03
CA GLN A 150 30.06 10.12 -0.67
C GLN A 150 29.95 11.32 -1.62
N THR A 151 30.02 11.09 -2.93
CA THR A 151 29.88 12.14 -3.95
C THR A 151 28.49 12.78 -3.90
N TYR A 152 27.47 11.98 -3.72
CA TYR A 152 26.09 12.43 -3.61
C TYR A 152 25.91 13.42 -2.42
N PHE A 153 26.35 13.04 -1.22
CA PHE A 153 26.26 13.91 -0.04
C PHE A 153 27.19 15.12 -0.11
N SER A 154 28.34 15.02 -0.78
CA SER A 154 29.20 16.19 -1.02
C SER A 154 28.50 17.24 -1.88
N ARG A 155 27.79 16.81 -2.93
CA ARG A 155 26.98 17.71 -3.76
C ARG A 155 25.79 18.30 -2.99
N LEU A 156 25.15 17.47 -2.15
CA LEU A 156 24.02 17.91 -1.33
C LEU A 156 24.46 18.94 -0.27
N ALA A 157 25.58 18.68 0.41
CA ALA A 157 26.16 19.56 1.42
C ALA A 157 26.60 20.95 0.86
N SER A 158 27.10 20.95 -0.38
CA SER A 158 27.52 22.19 -1.08
C SER A 158 26.35 22.92 -1.78
N ASN A 159 25.11 22.47 -1.62
CA ASN A 159 23.92 22.95 -2.33
C ASN A 159 24.06 22.91 -3.87
N SER A 160 24.96 22.07 -4.39
CA SER A 160 25.13 21.86 -5.84
C SER A 160 24.28 20.74 -6.40
N LEU A 161 23.41 20.15 -5.58
CA LEU A 161 22.41 19.17 -5.96
C LEU A 161 21.03 19.68 -5.55
N LYS A 162 20.22 20.04 -6.54
CA LYS A 162 18.82 20.39 -6.35
C LYS A 162 17.96 19.14 -6.29
N SER A 163 17.19 18.96 -5.23
CA SER A 163 16.25 17.86 -5.08
C SER A 163 14.80 18.36 -5.03
N VAL A 164 13.89 17.55 -5.54
CA VAL A 164 12.44 17.78 -5.46
C VAL A 164 11.74 16.50 -5.03
N VAL A 165 10.74 16.64 -4.17
CA VAL A 165 10.02 15.49 -3.57
C VAL A 165 8.53 15.64 -3.79
N LYS A 166 7.89 14.60 -4.32
CA LYS A 166 6.45 14.40 -4.25
C LYS A 166 6.15 13.68 -2.93
N PRO A 167 5.48 14.33 -1.96
CA PRO A 167 5.25 13.74 -0.64
C PRO A 167 4.18 12.64 -0.67
N GLN A 168 4.22 11.73 0.31
CA GLN A 168 3.24 10.66 0.48
C GLN A 168 1.85 11.22 0.88
N TYR A 169 1.80 12.11 1.88
CA TYR A 169 0.54 12.63 2.43
C TYR A 169 0.02 13.82 1.64
N ILE A 170 -0.93 13.57 0.74
CA ILE A 170 -1.50 14.60 -0.14
C ILE A 170 -2.55 15.48 0.53
N GLU A 171 -3.28 14.96 1.52
CA GLU A 171 -4.32 15.72 2.23
C GLU A 171 -3.79 16.94 2.99
N ALA A 172 -2.55 16.89 3.47
CA ALA A 172 -1.90 18.04 4.09
C ALA A 172 -1.71 19.17 3.09
N VAL A 173 -1.41 18.84 1.82
CA VAL A 173 -1.24 19.83 0.74
C VAL A 173 -2.57 20.53 0.45
N ARG A 174 -3.68 19.79 0.38
CA ARG A 174 -5.03 20.35 0.17
C ARG A 174 -5.39 21.42 1.19
N ARG A 175 -4.94 21.27 2.45
CA ARG A 175 -5.22 22.23 3.53
C ARG A 175 -4.36 23.50 3.44
N VAL A 176 -3.15 23.38 2.95
CA VAL A 176 -2.14 24.47 2.97
C VAL A 176 -2.09 25.22 1.64
N VAL A 177 -2.19 24.51 0.51
CA VAL A 177 -2.02 25.11 -0.82
C VAL A 177 -3.37 25.68 -1.29
N LYS A 178 -3.35 26.99 -1.61
CA LYS A 178 -4.52 27.73 -2.14
C LYS A 178 -4.22 28.27 -3.53
N GLY A 179 -5.19 28.22 -4.41
CA GLY A 179 -5.10 28.75 -5.76
C GLY A 179 -5.61 27.76 -6.82
N SER A 180 -5.72 28.24 -8.06
CA SER A 180 -6.10 27.41 -9.20
C SER A 180 -4.97 26.46 -9.59
N VAL A 181 -5.32 25.31 -10.13
CA VAL A 181 -4.35 24.34 -10.68
C VAL A 181 -3.43 25.00 -11.69
N LYS A 182 -3.99 25.82 -12.60
CA LYS A 182 -3.26 26.55 -13.64
C LYS A 182 -2.21 27.47 -13.06
N ASP A 183 -2.59 28.35 -12.14
CA ASP A 183 -1.67 29.33 -11.56
C ASP A 183 -0.51 28.68 -10.82
N LEU A 184 -0.82 27.60 -10.07
CA LEU A 184 0.19 26.90 -9.29
C LEU A 184 1.15 26.10 -10.17
N LEU A 185 0.66 25.44 -11.22
CA LEU A 185 1.52 24.71 -12.17
C LEU A 185 2.36 25.70 -13.00
N THR A 186 1.79 26.85 -13.40
CA THR A 186 2.56 27.90 -14.10
C THR A 186 3.71 28.44 -13.25
N ARG A 187 3.48 28.66 -11.95
CA ARG A 187 4.56 29.06 -10.99
C ARG A 187 5.56 27.93 -10.73
N ALA A 188 5.14 26.69 -10.84
CA ALA A 188 6.03 25.54 -10.68
C ALA A 188 6.89 25.28 -11.91
N ASP A 189 6.49 25.77 -13.08
CA ASP A 189 7.15 25.49 -14.35
C ASP A 189 8.46 26.27 -14.51
N GLU A 190 9.56 25.63 -14.14
CA GLU A 190 10.94 26.13 -14.33
C GLU A 190 11.55 25.65 -15.66
N ARG A 191 10.82 24.80 -16.42
CA ARG A 191 11.34 24.09 -17.60
C ARG A 191 10.61 24.43 -18.90
N GLY A 192 9.49 25.15 -18.84
CA GLY A 192 8.65 25.45 -19.99
C GLY A 192 7.89 24.22 -20.54
N LEU A 193 7.63 23.21 -19.68
CA LEU A 193 6.99 21.94 -20.07
C LEU A 193 5.52 21.83 -19.63
N LEU A 194 4.91 22.96 -19.22
CA LEU A 194 3.56 22.97 -18.66
C LEU A 194 2.54 22.28 -19.58
N ASN A 195 2.55 22.60 -20.86
CA ASN A 195 1.55 22.07 -21.78
C ASN A 195 1.70 20.55 -22.00
N GLU A 196 2.94 20.06 -22.16
CA GLU A 196 3.23 18.64 -22.36
C GLU A 196 2.86 17.83 -21.12
N VAL A 197 3.23 18.30 -19.94
CA VAL A 197 2.94 17.63 -18.67
C VAL A 197 1.43 17.62 -18.38
N VAL A 198 0.74 18.72 -18.62
CA VAL A 198 -0.72 18.84 -18.47
C VAL A 198 -1.45 17.90 -19.43
N GLU A 199 -0.99 17.77 -20.67
CA GLU A 199 -1.57 16.86 -21.63
C GLU A 199 -1.32 15.40 -21.24
N LYS A 200 -0.08 15.04 -20.94
CA LYS A 200 0.32 13.67 -20.56
C LYS A 200 -0.44 13.17 -19.34
N LEU A 201 -0.61 14.01 -18.32
CA LEU A 201 -1.32 13.67 -17.08
C LEU A 201 -2.85 13.91 -17.15
N ASN A 202 -3.37 14.31 -18.31
CA ASN A 202 -4.80 14.58 -18.51
C ASN A 202 -5.36 15.55 -17.45
N LEU A 203 -4.73 16.73 -17.32
CA LEU A 203 -5.10 17.76 -16.35
C LEU A 203 -5.85 18.95 -16.99
N LYS A 204 -6.06 18.96 -18.31
CA LYS A 204 -6.66 20.11 -19.02
C LYS A 204 -8.01 20.58 -18.42
N SER A 205 -8.87 19.62 -18.09
CA SER A 205 -10.20 19.91 -17.50
C SER A 205 -10.16 20.41 -16.06
N LEU A 206 -9.00 20.34 -15.41
CA LEU A 206 -8.83 20.69 -14.00
C LEU A 206 -8.15 22.05 -13.83
N LEU A 207 -7.64 22.68 -14.90
CA LEU A 207 -6.80 23.86 -14.82
C LEU A 207 -7.45 25.04 -14.09
N ASP A 208 -8.73 25.24 -14.29
CA ASP A 208 -9.49 26.37 -13.69
C ASP A 208 -10.06 26.04 -12.31
N ARG A 209 -9.93 24.77 -11.84
CA ARG A 209 -10.41 24.37 -10.52
C ARG A 209 -9.45 24.76 -9.41
N GLN A 210 -9.99 24.96 -8.20
CA GLN A 210 -9.18 25.15 -7.01
C GLN A 210 -8.58 23.83 -6.53
N VAL A 211 -7.35 23.85 -6.03
CA VAL A 211 -6.68 22.63 -5.51
C VAL A 211 -7.47 22.00 -4.37
N SER A 212 -8.19 22.78 -3.57
CA SER A 212 -9.07 22.28 -2.49
C SER A 212 -10.24 21.43 -2.97
N GLU A 213 -10.64 21.58 -4.24
CA GLU A 213 -11.79 20.89 -4.84
C GLU A 213 -11.41 19.59 -5.58
N LEU A 214 -10.11 19.33 -5.70
CA LEU A 214 -9.62 18.14 -6.40
C LEU A 214 -9.94 16.87 -5.63
N SER A 215 -10.34 15.82 -6.32
CA SER A 215 -10.38 14.47 -5.75
C SER A 215 -8.98 13.97 -5.37
N GLY A 216 -8.86 12.90 -4.59
CA GLY A 216 -7.56 12.33 -4.21
C GLY A 216 -6.67 11.99 -5.41
N GLY A 217 -7.24 11.36 -6.45
CA GLY A 217 -6.50 11.02 -7.67
C GLY A 217 -6.12 12.24 -8.52
N GLU A 218 -6.98 13.26 -8.62
CA GLU A 218 -6.68 14.52 -9.32
C GLU A 218 -5.57 15.29 -8.59
N LEU A 219 -5.62 15.37 -7.26
CA LEU A 219 -4.61 15.98 -6.44
C LEU A 219 -3.26 15.25 -6.56
N GLN A 220 -3.29 13.93 -6.64
CA GLN A 220 -2.10 13.11 -6.86
C GLN A 220 -1.41 13.47 -8.19
N LYS A 221 -2.17 13.52 -9.28
CA LYS A 221 -1.66 13.92 -10.61
C LYS A 221 -1.14 15.36 -10.62
N PHE A 222 -1.84 16.28 -9.97
CA PHE A 222 -1.39 17.66 -9.78
C PHE A 222 -0.02 17.73 -9.10
N LEU A 223 0.19 16.97 -8.01
CA LEU A 223 1.47 16.96 -7.30
C LEU A 223 2.60 16.34 -8.12
N VAL A 224 2.31 15.28 -8.88
CA VAL A 224 3.29 14.72 -9.82
C VAL A 224 3.65 15.76 -10.89
N ALA A 225 2.67 16.43 -11.48
CA ALA A 225 2.91 17.51 -12.45
C ALA A 225 3.80 18.62 -11.87
N ALA A 226 3.48 19.10 -10.67
CA ALA A 226 4.25 20.14 -10.00
C ALA A 226 5.73 19.76 -9.79
N VAL A 227 6.00 18.47 -9.48
CA VAL A 227 7.37 17.95 -9.34
C VAL A 227 8.07 17.84 -10.69
N LEU A 228 7.39 17.34 -11.73
CA LEU A 228 7.97 17.18 -13.07
C LEU A 228 8.31 18.52 -13.75
N LEU A 229 7.61 19.59 -13.40
CA LEU A 229 7.85 20.95 -13.91
C LEU A 229 9.06 21.65 -13.26
N LYS A 230 9.56 21.14 -12.13
CA LYS A 230 10.76 21.68 -11.48
C LYS A 230 12.03 21.28 -12.21
N ASN A 231 13.00 22.18 -12.27
CA ASN A 231 14.34 21.89 -12.76
C ASN A 231 15.21 21.41 -11.57
N ALA A 232 15.44 20.10 -11.50
CA ALA A 232 16.15 19.46 -10.40
C ALA A 232 17.15 18.41 -10.89
N ASP A 233 18.18 18.13 -10.09
CA ASP A 233 19.15 17.04 -10.33
C ASP A 233 18.65 15.71 -9.78
N ALA A 234 17.74 15.75 -8.78
CA ALA A 234 17.21 14.56 -8.12
C ALA A 234 15.69 14.68 -7.90
N TYR A 235 14.96 13.68 -8.40
CA TYR A 235 13.51 13.58 -8.33
C TYR A 235 13.13 12.40 -7.42
N PHE A 236 12.30 12.66 -6.43
CA PHE A 236 11.81 11.67 -5.49
C PHE A 236 10.27 11.60 -5.54
N PHE A 237 9.74 10.41 -5.75
CA PHE A 237 8.31 10.17 -5.78
C PHE A 237 7.94 9.14 -4.71
N ASP A 238 7.26 9.60 -3.66
CA ASP A 238 6.75 8.72 -2.60
C ASP A 238 5.28 8.37 -2.91
N GLU A 239 5.03 7.13 -3.34
CA GLU A 239 3.75 6.59 -3.76
C GLU A 239 3.02 7.47 -4.79
N PRO A 240 3.60 7.70 -5.99
CA PRO A 240 2.99 8.59 -6.99
C PRO A 240 1.69 8.07 -7.60
N CYS A 241 1.40 6.77 -7.49
CA CYS A 241 0.24 6.14 -8.12
C CYS A 241 -0.90 5.81 -7.14
N SER A 242 -0.80 6.21 -5.87
CA SER A 242 -1.89 6.04 -4.90
C SER A 242 -3.15 6.80 -5.35
N TYR A 243 -4.35 6.28 -5.03
CA TYR A 243 -5.67 6.83 -5.43
C TYR A 243 -5.98 6.81 -6.93
N LEU A 244 -5.11 6.26 -7.77
CA LEU A 244 -5.28 6.22 -9.21
C LEU A 244 -5.76 4.84 -9.67
N ASP A 245 -6.62 4.84 -10.69
CA ASP A 245 -6.94 3.62 -11.41
C ASP A 245 -5.78 3.16 -12.32
N VAL A 246 -5.88 1.96 -12.87
CA VAL A 246 -4.80 1.34 -13.66
C VAL A 246 -4.35 2.23 -14.83
N ARG A 247 -5.28 2.89 -15.53
CA ARG A 247 -4.97 3.79 -16.66
C ARG A 247 -4.14 4.97 -16.22
N GLU A 248 -4.58 5.64 -15.17
CA GLU A 248 -3.93 6.83 -14.65
C GLU A 248 -2.56 6.50 -14.00
N ARG A 249 -2.43 5.32 -13.35
CA ARG A 249 -1.13 4.83 -12.84
C ARG A 249 -0.08 4.72 -13.95
N ILE A 250 -0.46 4.16 -15.09
CA ILE A 250 0.45 4.00 -16.22
C ILE A 250 0.81 5.36 -16.83
N ARG A 251 -0.16 6.27 -16.97
CA ARG A 251 0.12 7.63 -17.41
C ARG A 251 1.13 8.35 -16.52
N VAL A 252 0.97 8.22 -15.20
CA VAL A 252 1.91 8.79 -14.24
C VAL A 252 3.28 8.14 -14.38
N ALA A 253 3.34 6.82 -14.51
CA ALA A 253 4.60 6.09 -14.73
C ALA A 253 5.32 6.53 -16.01
N ASP A 254 4.57 6.66 -17.12
CA ASP A 254 5.11 7.16 -18.39
C ASP A 254 5.60 8.60 -18.27
N ALA A 255 4.83 9.48 -17.62
CA ALA A 255 5.22 10.86 -17.41
C ALA A 255 6.50 10.98 -16.57
N ILE A 256 6.65 10.19 -15.51
CA ILE A 256 7.88 10.16 -14.72
C ILE A 256 9.06 9.71 -15.59
N ARG A 257 8.93 8.64 -16.37
CA ARG A 257 10.00 8.17 -17.26
C ARG A 257 10.39 9.19 -18.32
N GLU A 258 9.41 9.88 -18.90
CA GLU A 258 9.60 10.82 -20.00
C GLU A 258 10.21 12.14 -19.53
N PHE A 259 9.66 12.74 -18.46
CA PHE A 259 10.01 14.10 -18.05
C PHE A 259 11.13 14.20 -17.03
N THR A 260 11.56 13.10 -16.36
CA THR A 260 12.65 13.20 -15.38
C THR A 260 14.05 13.09 -15.99
N ASP A 261 14.19 12.64 -17.23
CA ASP A 261 15.48 12.39 -17.89
C ASP A 261 16.47 11.64 -16.97
N ALA A 262 16.10 10.39 -16.62
CA ALA A 262 16.88 9.57 -15.70
C ALA A 262 18.32 9.27 -16.18
N SER A 263 18.63 9.54 -17.46
CA SER A 263 19.99 9.43 -17.97
C SER A 263 20.96 10.43 -17.35
N ARG A 264 20.46 11.60 -16.92
CA ARG A 264 21.23 12.69 -16.33
C ARG A 264 20.92 12.92 -14.85
N ASN A 265 19.68 12.64 -14.46
CA ASN A 265 19.17 12.95 -13.13
C ASN A 265 19.03 11.70 -12.27
N TYR A 266 19.07 11.87 -10.96
CA TYR A 266 18.72 10.82 -10.01
C TYR A 266 17.20 10.74 -9.92
N VAL A 267 16.62 9.57 -10.14
CA VAL A 267 15.17 9.36 -10.03
C VAL A 267 14.90 8.18 -9.10
N VAL A 268 14.15 8.45 -8.04
CA VAL A 268 13.80 7.45 -7.02
C VAL A 268 12.29 7.40 -6.85
N VAL A 269 11.72 6.19 -6.92
CA VAL A 269 10.27 5.96 -6.81
C VAL A 269 10.01 4.92 -5.74
N VAL A 270 9.17 5.24 -4.76
CA VAL A 270 8.58 4.27 -3.82
C VAL A 270 7.19 3.91 -4.31
N GLU A 271 6.91 2.63 -4.50
CA GLU A 271 5.59 2.15 -4.91
C GLU A 271 5.23 0.84 -4.25
N HIS A 272 3.91 0.67 -4.02
CA HIS A 272 3.32 -0.56 -3.48
C HIS A 272 2.66 -1.43 -4.55
N ASP A 273 2.34 -0.89 -5.71
CA ASP A 273 1.91 -1.66 -6.86
C ASP A 273 3.14 -2.26 -7.57
N LEU A 274 3.32 -3.57 -7.45
CA LEU A 274 4.49 -4.26 -8.01
C LEU A 274 4.50 -4.26 -9.54
N MET A 275 3.34 -4.21 -10.20
CA MET A 275 3.27 -4.12 -11.65
C MET A 275 3.75 -2.76 -12.14
N ILE A 276 3.33 -1.71 -11.45
CA ILE A 276 3.74 -0.34 -11.75
C ILE A 276 5.22 -0.13 -11.39
N LEU A 277 5.67 -0.65 -10.25
CA LEU A 277 7.09 -0.57 -9.86
C LEU A 277 7.99 -1.28 -10.89
N ASP A 278 7.60 -2.47 -11.36
CA ASP A 278 8.31 -3.21 -12.41
C ASP A 278 8.31 -2.47 -13.76
N TYR A 279 7.24 -1.75 -14.05
CA TYR A 279 7.09 -0.97 -15.28
C TYR A 279 7.93 0.32 -15.28
N ILE A 280 7.94 1.05 -14.16
CA ILE A 280 8.60 2.36 -14.05
C ILE A 280 10.10 2.25 -13.77
N SER A 281 10.55 1.25 -12.99
CA SER A 281 11.91 1.16 -12.48
C SER A 281 12.82 0.30 -13.37
N ASP A 282 14.12 0.58 -13.31
CA ASP A 282 15.16 -0.23 -13.95
C ASP A 282 15.89 -1.10 -12.92
N ASN A 283 16.08 -0.57 -11.72
CA ASN A 283 16.61 -1.27 -10.55
C ASN A 283 15.70 -1.10 -9.34
N VAL A 284 15.81 -2.00 -8.37
CA VAL A 284 15.04 -1.92 -7.14
C VAL A 284 15.92 -2.20 -5.92
N VAL A 285 15.67 -1.45 -4.85
CA VAL A 285 16.21 -1.69 -3.50
C VAL A 285 15.07 -2.19 -2.62
N VAL A 286 15.35 -3.27 -1.89
CA VAL A 286 14.44 -3.81 -0.88
C VAL A 286 14.79 -3.21 0.48
N VAL A 287 13.84 -2.51 1.10
CA VAL A 287 13.99 -2.05 2.48
C VAL A 287 13.26 -3.03 3.39
N TYR A 288 14.01 -3.71 4.25
CA TYR A 288 13.54 -4.80 5.09
C TYR A 288 13.93 -4.59 6.55
N GLY A 289 13.30 -5.32 7.45
CA GLY A 289 13.52 -5.23 8.88
C GLY A 289 12.20 -5.42 9.64
N GLU A 290 12.16 -4.98 10.89
CA GLU A 290 10.95 -4.99 11.71
C GLU A 290 10.28 -3.62 11.65
N PRO A 291 9.04 -3.53 11.14
CA PRO A 291 8.31 -2.26 11.02
C PRO A 291 8.28 -1.47 12.34
N GLY A 292 8.60 -0.17 12.27
CA GLY A 292 8.64 0.71 13.44
C GLY A 292 9.88 0.52 14.35
N VAL A 293 10.66 -0.54 14.17
CA VAL A 293 11.84 -0.85 15.00
C VAL A 293 13.12 -0.50 14.26
N TYR A 294 13.35 -1.14 13.13
CA TYR A 294 14.50 -0.85 12.29
C TYR A 294 14.24 -1.18 10.83
N GLY A 295 15.00 -0.55 9.94
CA GLY A 295 15.03 -0.86 8.53
C GLY A 295 16.45 -0.96 8.00
N ILE A 296 16.62 -1.82 7.00
CA ILE A 296 17.90 -2.03 6.31
C ILE A 296 17.65 -1.90 4.80
N ALA A 297 18.41 -1.07 4.12
CA ALA A 297 18.38 -0.99 2.67
C ALA A 297 19.28 -2.08 2.07
N SER A 298 18.74 -2.90 1.17
CA SER A 298 19.52 -3.91 0.42
C SER A 298 20.44 -3.25 -0.60
N LYS A 299 21.32 -4.05 -1.19
CA LYS A 299 21.99 -3.67 -2.44
C LYS A 299 20.95 -3.54 -3.56
N PRO A 300 21.22 -2.75 -4.61
CA PRO A 300 20.31 -2.64 -5.75
C PRO A 300 20.34 -3.93 -6.57
N TYR A 301 19.15 -4.38 -6.93
CA TYR A 301 18.90 -5.50 -7.85
C TYR A 301 18.30 -4.98 -9.16
N GLY A 302 18.49 -5.68 -10.28
CA GLY A 302 17.64 -5.45 -11.45
C GLY A 302 16.16 -5.67 -11.07
N VAL A 303 15.26 -4.84 -11.58
CA VAL A 303 13.87 -4.74 -11.10
C VAL A 303 13.15 -6.10 -11.03
N ARG A 304 13.30 -6.94 -12.07
CA ARG A 304 12.67 -8.28 -12.10
C ARG A 304 13.19 -9.16 -10.96
N ALA A 305 14.53 -9.29 -10.85
CA ALA A 305 15.15 -10.13 -9.85
C ALA A 305 14.83 -9.64 -8.43
N GLY A 306 14.92 -8.33 -8.17
CA GLY A 306 14.65 -7.77 -6.86
C GLY A 306 13.21 -7.95 -6.40
N ILE A 307 12.23 -7.77 -7.28
CA ILE A 307 10.82 -8.05 -6.96
C ILE A 307 10.62 -9.55 -6.70
N ASN A 308 11.23 -10.43 -7.50
CA ASN A 308 11.12 -11.87 -7.28
C ASN A 308 11.78 -12.30 -5.97
N HIS A 309 12.95 -11.75 -5.61
CA HIS A 309 13.60 -11.99 -4.31
C HIS A 309 12.72 -11.49 -3.15
N TYR A 310 12.13 -10.31 -3.29
CA TYR A 310 11.18 -9.79 -2.30
C TYR A 310 9.98 -10.72 -2.13
N LEU A 311 9.39 -11.22 -3.21
CA LEU A 311 8.27 -12.16 -3.17
C LEU A 311 8.69 -13.54 -2.62
N ASN A 312 9.86 -14.02 -2.96
CA ASN A 312 10.41 -15.27 -2.41
C ASN A 312 10.81 -15.15 -0.93
N GLY A 313 10.94 -13.92 -0.42
CA GLY A 313 11.29 -13.66 0.98
C GLY A 313 12.76 -13.94 1.32
N TYR A 314 13.65 -13.99 0.32
CA TYR A 314 15.07 -14.20 0.49
C TYR A 314 15.89 -13.28 -0.41
N LEU A 315 16.85 -12.57 0.18
CA LEU A 315 17.76 -11.64 -0.48
C LEU A 315 19.16 -12.27 -0.61
N PRO A 316 19.53 -12.74 -1.82
CA PRO A 316 20.79 -13.48 -2.00
C PRO A 316 22.04 -12.65 -1.73
N ALA A 317 22.07 -11.37 -2.12
CA ALA A 317 23.25 -10.51 -1.95
C ALA A 317 23.54 -10.18 -0.47
N GLU A 318 22.53 -10.23 0.39
CA GLU A 318 22.61 -10.05 1.84
C GLU A 318 22.63 -11.38 2.60
N ASN A 319 22.40 -12.50 1.91
CA ASN A 319 22.17 -13.82 2.52
C ASN A 319 21.10 -13.77 3.63
N MET A 320 20.01 -13.04 3.39
CA MET A 320 19.00 -12.73 4.41
C MET A 320 17.63 -13.23 4.02
N ARG A 321 17.00 -14.00 4.93
CA ARG A 321 15.61 -14.37 4.83
C ARG A 321 14.75 -13.29 5.52
N ILE A 322 13.95 -12.59 4.72
CA ILE A 322 13.08 -11.48 5.17
C ILE A 322 11.64 -11.94 5.46
N ARG A 323 11.30 -13.17 5.02
CA ARG A 323 9.98 -13.78 5.24
C ARG A 323 10.09 -15.30 5.26
N PRO A 324 9.37 -16.00 6.17
CA PRO A 324 9.42 -17.46 6.25
C PRO A 324 8.80 -18.14 5.02
N GLU A 325 7.74 -17.57 4.46
CA GLU A 325 7.01 -18.13 3.32
C GLU A 325 7.14 -17.25 2.08
N ALA A 326 7.32 -17.89 0.92
CA ALA A 326 7.28 -17.21 -0.36
C ALA A 326 5.84 -16.80 -0.72
N VAL A 327 5.71 -15.64 -1.34
CA VAL A 327 4.46 -15.22 -1.98
C VAL A 327 4.47 -15.73 -3.42
N ARG A 328 3.58 -16.65 -3.71
CA ARG A 328 3.39 -17.18 -5.07
C ARG A 328 1.99 -16.83 -5.54
N PHE A 329 1.90 -16.32 -6.75
CA PHE A 329 0.63 -16.10 -7.42
C PHE A 329 0.26 -17.41 -8.11
N ARG A 330 -0.71 -18.13 -7.54
CA ARG A 330 -1.27 -19.33 -8.19
C ARG A 330 -2.15 -18.86 -9.33
N ILE A 331 -1.95 -19.45 -10.50
CA ILE A 331 -2.92 -19.36 -11.56
C ILE A 331 -4.02 -20.32 -11.20
N GLN A 332 -5.24 -19.85 -11.18
CA GLN A 332 -6.37 -20.75 -11.25
C GLN A 332 -6.46 -21.24 -12.72
N VAL A 333 -5.85 -22.39 -12.97
CA VAL A 333 -5.87 -23.03 -14.30
C VAL A 333 -7.23 -23.68 -14.60
N ALA A 334 -8.05 -23.88 -13.60
CA ALA A 334 -9.39 -24.44 -13.77
C ALA A 334 -10.45 -23.40 -13.37
N GLU A 335 -11.30 -23.02 -14.30
CA GLU A 335 -12.59 -22.45 -13.96
C GLU A 335 -13.28 -23.43 -12.99
N LYS A 336 -13.59 -22.95 -11.78
CA LYS A 336 -14.43 -23.74 -10.88
C LYS A 336 -15.75 -23.99 -11.63
N ARG A 337 -16.00 -25.22 -12.03
CA ARG A 337 -17.32 -25.63 -12.47
C ARG A 337 -18.17 -25.72 -11.23
N PHE A 338 -19.05 -24.72 -11.05
CA PHE A 338 -20.10 -24.81 -10.05
C PHE A 338 -21.05 -25.95 -10.49
N GLU A 339 -21.50 -26.77 -9.56
CA GLU A 339 -22.44 -27.83 -9.87
C GLU A 339 -23.71 -27.19 -10.42
N GLU A 340 -24.23 -27.67 -11.54
CA GLU A 340 -25.45 -27.13 -12.22
C GLU A 340 -26.68 -27.14 -11.31
N SER A 341 -26.60 -27.79 -10.14
CA SER A 341 -27.65 -27.86 -9.12
C SER A 341 -27.65 -26.71 -8.12
N GLU A 342 -26.63 -25.82 -8.13
CA GLU A 342 -26.58 -24.70 -7.17
C GLU A 342 -27.41 -23.51 -7.65
N TYR A 343 -28.28 -23.00 -6.76
CA TYR A 343 -29.01 -21.76 -7.02
C TYR A 343 -28.10 -20.54 -6.77
N PRO A 344 -28.18 -19.49 -7.60
CA PRO A 344 -27.42 -18.27 -7.40
C PRO A 344 -27.83 -17.59 -6.08
N VAL A 345 -26.84 -17.13 -5.32
CA VAL A 345 -27.04 -16.27 -4.13
C VAL A 345 -27.52 -14.89 -4.53
N LEU A 346 -26.99 -14.41 -5.63
CA LEU A 346 -27.27 -13.10 -6.20
C LEU A 346 -27.56 -13.24 -7.68
N LYS A 347 -28.66 -12.63 -8.13
CA LYS A 347 -29.00 -12.47 -9.54
C LYS A 347 -29.46 -11.03 -9.77
N TRP A 348 -29.10 -10.46 -10.89
CA TRP A 348 -29.61 -9.16 -11.31
C TRP A 348 -29.93 -9.19 -12.80
N GLU A 349 -30.99 -8.51 -13.15
CA GLU A 349 -31.38 -8.26 -14.52
C GLU A 349 -30.52 -7.12 -15.12
N ARG A 350 -30.67 -6.87 -16.41
CA ARG A 350 -30.08 -5.66 -16.97
C ARG A 350 -30.67 -4.44 -16.28
N MET A 351 -29.79 -3.63 -15.64
CA MET A 351 -30.18 -2.48 -14.83
C MET A 351 -29.77 -1.17 -15.49
N ILE A 352 -30.63 -0.16 -15.33
CA ILE A 352 -30.31 1.23 -15.63
C ILE A 352 -30.49 2.05 -14.36
N PHE A 353 -29.48 2.84 -14.03
CA PHE A 353 -29.52 3.79 -12.92
C PHE A 353 -29.07 5.17 -13.37
N GLN A 354 -29.68 6.22 -12.85
CA GLN A 354 -29.30 7.60 -13.10
C GLN A 354 -29.41 8.43 -11.83
N TYR A 355 -28.33 9.20 -11.51
CA TYR A 355 -28.38 10.16 -10.41
C TYR A 355 -29.18 11.40 -10.83
N PRO A 356 -30.24 11.77 -10.09
CA PRO A 356 -31.04 12.95 -10.44
C PRO A 356 -30.28 14.28 -10.44
N SER A 357 -29.29 14.40 -9.54
CA SER A 357 -28.52 15.64 -9.33
C SER A 357 -27.40 15.86 -10.34
N SER A 358 -26.69 14.80 -10.73
CA SER A 358 -25.49 14.88 -11.60
C SER A 358 -25.75 14.44 -13.03
N GLY A 359 -26.89 13.78 -13.30
CA GLY A 359 -27.19 13.19 -14.60
C GLY A 359 -26.34 11.97 -14.97
N PHE A 360 -25.40 11.53 -14.11
CA PHE A 360 -24.60 10.33 -14.36
C PHE A 360 -25.49 9.12 -14.58
N LYS A 361 -25.27 8.40 -15.67
CA LYS A 361 -26.03 7.20 -16.04
C LYS A 361 -25.15 5.96 -15.96
N LEU A 362 -25.67 4.91 -15.32
CA LEU A 362 -25.03 3.59 -15.25
C LEU A 362 -25.93 2.55 -15.92
N VAL A 363 -25.36 1.79 -16.84
CA VAL A 363 -25.99 0.60 -17.45
C VAL A 363 -25.20 -0.62 -17.01
N VAL A 364 -25.88 -1.60 -16.44
CA VAL A 364 -25.30 -2.87 -15.98
C VAL A 364 -25.97 -4.00 -16.73
N GLU A 365 -25.19 -4.84 -17.40
CA GLU A 365 -25.70 -6.05 -18.03
C GLU A 365 -26.10 -7.08 -16.97
N GLU A 366 -26.99 -8.00 -17.35
CA GLU A 366 -27.45 -9.09 -16.49
C GLU A 366 -26.32 -9.97 -15.96
N GLY A 367 -26.51 -10.54 -14.77
CA GLY A 367 -25.52 -11.44 -14.20
C GLY A 367 -26.01 -12.17 -12.97
N GLU A 368 -25.17 -13.08 -12.50
CA GLU A 368 -25.44 -13.93 -11.34
C GLU A 368 -24.15 -14.33 -10.63
N ALA A 369 -24.26 -14.69 -9.36
CA ALA A 369 -23.16 -15.14 -8.52
C ALA A 369 -23.58 -16.30 -7.61
N TYR A 370 -22.68 -17.26 -7.44
CA TYR A 370 -22.93 -18.54 -6.78
C TYR A 370 -22.23 -18.67 -5.42
N PRO A 371 -22.65 -19.61 -4.56
CA PRO A 371 -21.98 -19.87 -3.28
C PRO A 371 -20.50 -20.27 -3.48
N GLY A 372 -19.60 -19.67 -2.70
CA GLY A 372 -18.15 -19.89 -2.81
C GLY A 372 -17.46 -19.13 -3.94
N GLU A 373 -18.20 -18.29 -4.67
CA GLU A 373 -17.70 -17.50 -5.79
C GLU A 373 -17.29 -16.08 -5.37
N VAL A 374 -16.21 -15.59 -5.95
CA VAL A 374 -15.77 -14.19 -5.85
C VAL A 374 -15.83 -13.55 -7.23
N LEU A 375 -16.68 -12.55 -7.39
CA LEU A 375 -16.73 -11.69 -8.57
C LEU A 375 -15.82 -10.48 -8.38
N GLY A 376 -14.84 -10.31 -9.25
CA GLY A 376 -13.99 -9.14 -9.30
C GLY A 376 -14.60 -8.02 -10.15
N ILE A 377 -14.49 -6.79 -9.70
CA ILE A 377 -14.88 -5.62 -10.47
C ILE A 377 -13.64 -4.80 -10.82
N LEU A 378 -13.46 -4.55 -12.12
CA LEU A 378 -12.38 -3.73 -12.67
C LEU A 378 -12.93 -2.60 -13.55
N GLY A 379 -12.19 -1.50 -13.63
CA GLY A 379 -12.51 -0.38 -14.51
C GLY A 379 -11.99 0.97 -13.98
N PRO A 380 -12.07 2.03 -14.80
CA PRO A 380 -11.63 3.37 -14.41
C PRO A 380 -12.40 3.94 -13.21
N ASN A 381 -11.84 4.99 -12.60
CA ASN A 381 -12.56 5.73 -11.56
C ASN A 381 -13.71 6.55 -12.17
N GLY A 382 -14.79 6.75 -11.40
CA GLY A 382 -15.93 7.57 -11.82
C GLY A 382 -16.87 6.94 -12.85
N VAL A 383 -16.73 5.65 -13.18
CA VAL A 383 -17.65 4.93 -14.11
C VAL A 383 -18.75 4.13 -13.40
N GLY A 384 -18.92 4.29 -12.08
CA GLY A 384 -20.07 3.75 -11.35
C GLY A 384 -19.84 2.42 -10.62
N LYS A 385 -18.58 1.99 -10.35
CA LYS A 385 -18.30 0.76 -9.58
C LYS A 385 -18.92 0.79 -8.20
N SER A 386 -18.69 1.84 -7.41
CA SER A 386 -19.30 2.00 -6.08
C SER A 386 -20.81 2.21 -6.14
N THR A 387 -21.32 2.80 -7.24
CA THR A 387 -22.76 2.90 -7.49
C THR A 387 -23.39 1.51 -7.65
N PHE A 388 -22.72 0.62 -8.37
CA PHE A 388 -23.16 -0.77 -8.51
C PHE A 388 -23.16 -1.51 -7.16
N ILE A 389 -22.13 -1.34 -6.32
CA ILE A 389 -22.13 -1.87 -4.94
C ILE A 389 -23.35 -1.37 -4.16
N LYS A 390 -23.71 -0.09 -4.28
CA LYS A 390 -24.88 0.50 -3.61
C LYS A 390 -26.22 -0.01 -4.16
N LEU A 391 -26.30 -0.31 -5.45
CA LEU A 391 -27.46 -0.98 -6.05
C LEU A 391 -27.61 -2.40 -5.52
N LEU A 392 -26.52 -3.16 -5.45
CA LEU A 392 -26.53 -4.52 -4.93
C LEU A 392 -26.80 -4.59 -3.42
N SER A 393 -26.39 -3.58 -2.66
CA SER A 393 -26.69 -3.51 -1.22
C SER A 393 -28.11 -3.04 -0.91
N GLY A 394 -28.86 -2.57 -1.92
CA GLY A 394 -30.18 -1.98 -1.76
C GLY A 394 -30.20 -0.53 -1.23
N GLU A 395 -29.01 0.10 -1.07
CA GLU A 395 -28.88 1.52 -0.70
C GLU A 395 -29.44 2.44 -1.81
N LEU A 396 -29.27 2.02 -3.07
CA LEU A 396 -29.85 2.67 -4.25
C LEU A 396 -30.80 1.71 -4.96
N LYS A 397 -31.81 2.27 -5.63
CA LYS A 397 -32.74 1.50 -6.46
C LYS A 397 -32.52 1.84 -7.94
N PRO A 398 -32.45 0.83 -8.83
CA PRO A 398 -32.37 1.08 -10.26
C PRO A 398 -33.66 1.73 -10.79
N VAL A 399 -33.54 2.44 -11.91
CA VAL A 399 -34.72 2.99 -12.65
C VAL A 399 -35.38 1.88 -13.44
N GLU A 400 -34.62 0.96 -13.99
CA GLU A 400 -35.03 -0.23 -14.72
C GLU A 400 -34.23 -1.44 -14.24
N GLY A 401 -34.87 -2.62 -14.25
CA GLY A 401 -34.31 -3.88 -13.81
C GLY A 401 -34.40 -4.10 -12.31
N GLU A 402 -34.07 -5.29 -11.85
CA GLU A 402 -34.23 -5.71 -10.46
C GLU A 402 -32.99 -6.49 -9.98
N VAL A 403 -32.73 -6.41 -8.66
CA VAL A 403 -31.70 -7.20 -7.95
C VAL A 403 -32.41 -8.21 -7.06
N LEU A 404 -32.14 -9.47 -7.27
CA LEU A 404 -32.66 -10.59 -6.49
C LEU A 404 -31.56 -11.21 -5.65
N ILE A 405 -31.68 -11.12 -4.34
CA ILE A 405 -30.77 -11.77 -3.39
C ILE A 405 -31.52 -12.92 -2.75
N SER A 406 -31.12 -14.17 -3.04
CA SER A 406 -31.80 -15.38 -2.59
C SER A 406 -31.67 -15.63 -1.09
N ALA A 407 -30.68 -15.00 -0.44
CA ALA A 407 -30.38 -15.18 0.98
C ALA A 407 -30.17 -13.82 1.63
N GLY A 408 -31.04 -13.40 2.46
CA GLY A 408 -31.36 -12.07 2.97
C GLY A 408 -30.29 -11.21 3.66
N LYS A 409 -29.02 -11.66 3.87
CA LYS A 409 -28.03 -10.87 4.62
C LYS A 409 -26.87 -10.41 3.74
N VAL A 410 -26.66 -9.10 3.68
CA VAL A 410 -25.57 -8.46 2.96
C VAL A 410 -24.62 -7.76 3.94
N SER A 411 -23.33 -7.96 3.78
CA SER A 411 -22.29 -7.23 4.51
C SER A 411 -21.52 -6.33 3.56
N VAL A 412 -21.41 -5.06 3.89
CA VAL A 412 -20.74 -4.05 3.05
C VAL A 412 -19.51 -3.50 3.75
N LYS A 413 -18.37 -3.46 3.05
CA LYS A 413 -17.20 -2.65 3.37
C LYS A 413 -17.19 -1.48 2.40
N PRO A 414 -17.47 -0.24 2.83
CA PRO A 414 -17.53 0.93 1.95
C PRO A 414 -16.13 1.37 1.50
N GLN A 415 -16.04 2.12 0.41
CA GLN A 415 -14.81 2.68 -0.12
C GLN A 415 -14.20 3.71 0.84
N GLU A 416 -14.98 4.71 1.23
CA GLU A 416 -14.52 5.74 2.15
C GLU A 416 -14.61 5.26 3.58
N LEU A 417 -13.47 5.34 4.28
CA LEU A 417 -13.37 4.96 5.68
C LEU A 417 -13.11 6.19 6.54
N SER A 418 -13.91 6.30 7.59
CA SER A 418 -13.68 7.25 8.67
C SER A 418 -13.97 6.54 9.99
N PRO A 419 -13.34 6.91 11.11
CA PRO A 419 -13.68 6.36 12.42
C PRO A 419 -15.18 6.45 12.74
N ARG A 420 -15.88 7.42 12.17
CA ARG A 420 -17.31 7.67 12.39
C ARG A 420 -18.25 6.62 11.79
N ILE A 421 -17.77 5.76 10.89
CA ILE A 421 -18.58 4.65 10.37
C ILE A 421 -18.79 3.55 11.42
N PHE A 422 -17.97 3.55 12.47
CA PHE A 422 -18.12 2.66 13.62
C PHE A 422 -18.87 3.39 14.73
N ALA A 423 -19.88 2.71 15.30
CA ALA A 423 -20.61 3.22 16.46
C ALA A 423 -19.81 3.00 17.77
N GLU A 424 -18.82 2.13 17.71
CA GLU A 424 -18.02 1.67 18.83
C GLU A 424 -16.79 2.55 19.05
N GLU A 425 -16.30 2.60 20.29
CA GLU A 425 -15.11 3.37 20.61
C GLU A 425 -13.82 2.58 20.40
N THR A 426 -13.84 1.25 20.62
CA THR A 426 -12.65 0.42 20.55
C THR A 426 -12.73 -0.66 19.47
N VAL A 427 -11.56 -1.08 18.98
CA VAL A 427 -11.41 -2.17 18.00
C VAL A 427 -12.10 -3.46 18.49
N SER A 428 -11.91 -3.82 19.76
CA SER A 428 -12.51 -5.02 20.36
C SER A 428 -14.03 -4.96 20.36
N GLN A 429 -14.62 -3.80 20.66
CA GLN A 429 -16.08 -3.61 20.65
C GLN A 429 -16.63 -3.77 19.22
N ALA A 430 -16.02 -3.10 18.23
CA ALA A 430 -16.45 -3.20 16.84
C ALA A 430 -16.41 -4.65 16.32
N LEU A 431 -15.35 -5.40 16.64
CA LEU A 431 -15.22 -6.81 16.27
C LEU A 431 -16.25 -7.69 16.99
N ARG A 432 -16.49 -7.45 18.29
CA ARG A 432 -17.49 -8.20 19.08
C ARG A 432 -18.91 -7.99 18.57
N ASN A 433 -19.23 -6.76 18.18
CA ASN A 433 -20.56 -6.43 17.63
C ASN A 433 -20.73 -7.01 16.22
N ALA A 434 -19.64 -7.16 15.45
CA ALA A 434 -19.68 -7.88 14.18
C ALA A 434 -19.88 -9.39 14.38
N SER A 435 -19.13 -9.99 15.31
CA SER A 435 -19.26 -11.41 15.72
C SER A 435 -18.56 -11.67 17.03
N SER A 436 -19.22 -12.33 17.99
CA SER A 436 -18.59 -12.77 19.25
C SER A 436 -17.43 -13.75 19.02
N GLU A 437 -17.48 -14.56 17.96
CA GLU A 437 -16.41 -15.47 17.57
C GLU A 437 -15.15 -14.74 17.11
N ALA A 438 -15.27 -13.54 16.53
CA ALA A 438 -14.13 -12.77 16.07
C ALA A 438 -13.21 -12.34 17.22
N VAL A 439 -13.71 -12.23 18.45
CA VAL A 439 -12.91 -11.88 19.65
C VAL A 439 -12.57 -13.06 20.54
N ASN A 440 -13.01 -14.27 20.20
CA ASN A 440 -12.68 -15.49 20.93
C ASN A 440 -11.36 -16.11 20.43
N PRO A 441 -10.26 -16.10 21.21
CA PRO A 441 -8.95 -16.58 20.79
C PRO A 441 -8.92 -18.08 20.36
N ALA A 442 -9.89 -18.87 20.79
CA ALA A 442 -10.02 -20.29 20.43
C ALA A 442 -10.74 -20.50 19.09
N SER A 443 -11.43 -19.50 18.55
CA SER A 443 -12.20 -19.62 17.31
C SER A 443 -11.30 -19.64 16.08
N TRP A 444 -11.76 -20.31 15.03
CA TRP A 444 -11.15 -20.25 13.71
C TRP A 444 -11.19 -18.82 13.14
N LEU A 445 -12.30 -18.10 13.34
CA LEU A 445 -12.50 -16.76 12.84
C LEU A 445 -11.51 -15.76 13.45
N TYR A 446 -11.23 -15.88 14.75
CA TYR A 446 -10.18 -15.08 15.41
C TYR A 446 -8.80 -15.30 14.75
N ASN A 447 -8.46 -16.56 14.47
CA ASN A 447 -7.17 -16.87 13.83
C ASN A 447 -7.09 -16.30 12.41
N GLU A 448 -8.16 -16.43 11.62
CA GLU A 448 -8.16 -15.93 10.23
C GLU A 448 -8.20 -14.41 10.15
N LEU A 449 -9.02 -13.73 10.96
CA LEU A 449 -9.17 -12.27 10.91
C LEU A 449 -8.17 -11.56 11.82
N ILE A 450 -8.18 -11.89 13.13
CA ILE A 450 -7.49 -11.05 14.10
C ILE A 450 -5.98 -11.30 14.10
N ARG A 451 -5.55 -12.57 14.07
CA ARG A 451 -4.12 -12.89 14.05
C ARG A 451 -3.46 -12.59 12.71
N LYS A 452 -4.07 -12.99 11.59
CA LYS A 452 -3.48 -12.77 10.26
C LYS A 452 -3.43 -11.29 9.88
N LEU A 453 -4.46 -10.51 10.20
CA LEU A 453 -4.48 -9.06 9.98
C LEU A 453 -3.73 -8.28 11.06
N ARG A 454 -3.16 -8.98 12.07
CA ARG A 454 -2.39 -8.39 13.19
C ARG A 454 -3.21 -7.40 14.04
N LEU A 455 -4.53 -7.57 14.10
CA LEU A 455 -5.41 -6.73 14.91
C LEU A 455 -5.30 -7.03 16.42
N ASN A 456 -4.75 -8.19 16.80
CA ASN A 456 -4.56 -8.58 18.21
C ASN A 456 -3.71 -7.59 19.01
N ARG A 457 -2.89 -6.76 18.36
CA ARG A 457 -2.05 -5.74 19.01
C ARG A 457 -2.81 -4.45 19.33
N MET A 458 -3.99 -4.26 18.78
CA MET A 458 -4.74 -3.00 18.87
C MET A 458 -6.18 -3.17 19.37
N LEU A 459 -6.53 -4.32 19.96
CA LEU A 459 -7.90 -4.61 20.40
C LEU A 459 -8.47 -3.57 21.37
N ASP A 460 -7.62 -3.03 22.26
CA ASP A 460 -8.02 -2.06 23.28
C ASP A 460 -7.84 -0.60 22.84
N ARG A 461 -7.37 -0.37 21.58
CA ARG A 461 -7.21 0.98 21.05
C ARG A 461 -8.54 1.59 20.64
N ARG A 462 -8.62 2.90 20.76
CA ARG A 462 -9.73 3.68 20.20
C ARG A 462 -9.63 3.70 18.69
N ILE A 463 -10.76 3.59 18.02
CA ILE A 463 -10.82 3.56 16.54
C ILE A 463 -10.30 4.87 15.93
N GLU A 464 -10.51 6.00 16.62
CA GLU A 464 -10.00 7.31 16.22
C GLU A 464 -8.48 7.42 16.20
N GLU A 465 -7.77 6.57 16.94
CA GLU A 465 -6.30 6.54 17.02
C GLU A 465 -5.65 5.67 15.93
N LEU A 466 -6.46 4.97 15.11
CA LEU A 466 -5.96 4.07 14.11
C LEU A 466 -5.42 4.83 12.89
N SER A 467 -4.29 4.35 12.37
CA SER A 467 -3.81 4.76 11.05
C SER A 467 -4.76 4.31 9.95
N GLY A 468 -4.67 4.93 8.75
CA GLY A 468 -5.51 4.56 7.61
C GLY A 468 -5.45 3.06 7.26
N GLY A 469 -4.25 2.46 7.29
CA GLY A 469 -4.08 1.03 7.05
C GLY A 469 -4.65 0.14 8.16
N GLU A 470 -4.55 0.54 9.43
CA GLU A 470 -5.15 -0.17 10.56
C GLU A 470 -6.68 -0.10 10.53
N LEU A 471 -7.23 1.08 10.20
CA LEU A 471 -8.66 1.28 10.01
C LEU A 471 -9.19 0.44 8.85
N GLN A 472 -8.43 0.35 7.77
CA GLN A 472 -8.74 -0.50 6.62
C GLN A 472 -8.84 -1.98 7.02
N LYS A 473 -7.84 -2.48 7.75
CA LYS A 473 -7.83 -3.87 8.25
C LYS A 473 -9.01 -4.13 9.19
N LEU A 474 -9.34 -3.19 10.06
CA LEU A 474 -10.52 -3.29 10.92
C LEU A 474 -11.82 -3.35 10.10
N ALA A 475 -11.98 -2.48 9.10
CA ALA A 475 -13.18 -2.46 8.26
C ALA A 475 -13.36 -3.77 7.49
N VAL A 476 -12.28 -4.33 6.94
CA VAL A 476 -12.31 -5.65 6.28
C VAL A 476 -12.66 -6.74 7.29
N ALA A 477 -12.01 -6.74 8.47
CA ALA A 477 -12.25 -7.75 9.49
C ALA A 477 -13.69 -7.74 10.01
N THR A 478 -14.25 -6.57 10.31
CA THR A 478 -15.64 -6.43 10.77
C THR A 478 -16.64 -6.83 9.70
N SER A 479 -16.38 -6.47 8.43
CA SER A 479 -17.27 -6.87 7.33
C SER A 479 -17.27 -8.38 7.13
N LEU A 480 -16.11 -9.04 7.15
CA LEU A 480 -15.99 -10.50 6.98
C LEU A 480 -16.39 -11.30 8.24
N ALA A 481 -16.36 -10.68 9.42
CA ALA A 481 -16.80 -11.31 10.67
C ALA A 481 -18.33 -11.44 10.73
N ARG A 482 -19.07 -10.49 10.17
CA ARG A 482 -20.53 -10.52 10.14
C ARG A 482 -21.04 -11.77 9.45
N GLU A 483 -22.13 -12.31 9.96
CA GLU A 483 -22.84 -13.39 9.29
C GLU A 483 -23.64 -12.81 8.12
N ALA A 484 -23.18 -13.11 6.90
CA ALA A 484 -23.82 -12.66 5.66
C ALA A 484 -23.71 -13.75 4.58
N ASP A 485 -24.57 -13.64 3.58
CA ASP A 485 -24.55 -14.54 2.42
C ASP A 485 -23.83 -13.89 1.24
N LEU A 486 -23.88 -12.56 1.19
CA LEU A 486 -23.20 -11.73 0.21
C LEU A 486 -22.30 -10.70 0.90
N TYR A 487 -21.03 -10.68 0.51
CA TYR A 487 -20.05 -9.69 0.95
C TYR A 487 -19.73 -8.73 -0.20
N LEU A 488 -19.93 -7.45 0.01
CA LEU A 488 -19.62 -6.38 -0.93
C LEU A 488 -18.42 -5.59 -0.40
N LEU A 489 -17.26 -5.73 -1.05
CA LEU A 489 -15.99 -5.17 -0.58
C LEU A 489 -15.47 -4.15 -1.59
N ASP A 490 -15.57 -2.86 -1.26
CA ASP A 490 -15.10 -1.78 -2.12
C ASP A 490 -13.69 -1.35 -1.71
N GLU A 491 -12.69 -1.63 -2.56
CA GLU A 491 -11.26 -1.39 -2.37
C GLU A 491 -10.73 -1.89 -1.01
N PRO A 492 -10.79 -3.22 -0.73
CA PRO A 492 -10.37 -3.76 0.57
C PRO A 492 -8.87 -3.64 0.84
N SER A 493 -8.03 -3.39 -0.16
CA SER A 493 -6.57 -3.30 0.00
C SER A 493 -6.01 -1.87 0.00
N ALA A 494 -6.87 -0.84 -0.03
CA ALA A 494 -6.41 0.54 0.00
C ALA A 494 -5.56 0.84 1.26
N TYR A 495 -4.55 1.72 1.13
CA TYR A 495 -3.61 2.14 2.20
C TYR A 495 -2.67 1.05 2.75
N LEU A 496 -2.66 -0.15 2.16
CA LEU A 496 -1.88 -1.28 2.63
C LEU A 496 -0.64 -1.49 1.78
N ASP A 497 0.43 -1.96 2.43
CA ASP A 497 1.62 -2.41 1.70
C ASP A 497 1.39 -3.74 0.98
N VAL A 498 2.35 -4.13 0.14
CA VAL A 498 2.27 -5.34 -0.69
C VAL A 498 1.95 -6.60 0.12
N GLU A 499 2.61 -6.78 1.28
CA GLU A 499 2.40 -7.97 2.11
C GLU A 499 1.01 -7.98 2.74
N GLU A 500 0.58 -6.84 3.26
CA GLU A 500 -0.76 -6.70 3.86
C GLU A 500 -1.87 -6.89 2.83
N ARG A 501 -1.71 -6.36 1.60
CA ARG A 501 -2.63 -6.60 0.48
C ARG A 501 -2.80 -8.08 0.17
N ILE A 502 -1.68 -8.82 0.08
CA ILE A 502 -1.70 -10.26 -0.17
C ILE A 502 -2.35 -11.02 0.98
N ILE A 503 -2.10 -10.62 2.22
CA ILE A 503 -2.73 -11.24 3.39
C ILE A 503 -4.25 -11.04 3.34
N ILE A 504 -4.72 -9.82 3.04
CA ILE A 504 -6.16 -9.55 2.89
C ILE A 504 -6.76 -10.39 1.77
N ALA A 505 -6.11 -10.47 0.62
CA ALA A 505 -6.56 -11.29 -0.50
C ALA A 505 -6.73 -12.76 -0.08
N LYS A 506 -5.73 -13.31 0.65
CA LYS A 506 -5.80 -14.69 1.19
C LYS A 506 -6.93 -14.86 2.21
N VAL A 507 -7.13 -13.88 3.07
CA VAL A 507 -8.18 -13.91 4.10
C VAL A 507 -9.57 -13.88 3.45
N ILE A 508 -9.80 -12.96 2.51
CA ILE A 508 -11.07 -12.86 1.77
C ILE A 508 -11.36 -14.21 1.11
N ARG A 509 -10.41 -14.70 0.29
CA ARG A 509 -10.57 -15.94 -0.44
C ARG A 509 -10.92 -17.11 0.47
N LYS A 510 -10.15 -17.29 1.56
CA LYS A 510 -10.34 -18.38 2.50
C LYS A 510 -11.68 -18.32 3.22
N ILE A 511 -12.13 -17.14 3.64
CA ILE A 511 -13.42 -17.00 4.32
C ILE A 511 -14.58 -17.34 3.38
N ILE A 512 -14.52 -16.84 2.13
CA ILE A 512 -15.56 -17.09 1.14
C ILE A 512 -15.64 -18.59 0.79
N GLU A 513 -14.50 -19.25 0.59
CA GLU A 513 -14.45 -20.67 0.29
C GLU A 513 -14.95 -21.53 1.46
N GLU A 514 -14.42 -21.34 2.67
CA GLU A 514 -14.73 -22.15 3.84
C GLU A 514 -16.19 -22.00 4.30
N LYS A 515 -16.71 -20.77 4.24
CA LYS A 515 -18.11 -20.49 4.58
C LYS A 515 -19.08 -20.75 3.42
N ARG A 516 -18.60 -21.08 2.21
CA ARG A 516 -19.39 -21.20 0.98
C ARG A 516 -20.31 -19.97 0.76
N LYS A 517 -19.75 -18.78 0.93
CA LYS A 517 -20.45 -17.50 0.74
C LYS A 517 -20.05 -16.86 -0.59
N THR A 518 -20.71 -15.78 -0.98
CA THR A 518 -20.43 -15.04 -2.21
C THR A 518 -19.79 -13.70 -1.88
N ALA A 519 -18.81 -13.25 -2.67
CA ALA A 519 -18.26 -11.92 -2.54
C ALA A 519 -18.20 -11.19 -3.89
N ILE A 520 -18.40 -9.87 -3.83
CA ILE A 520 -18.09 -8.95 -4.92
C ILE A 520 -17.01 -8.00 -4.44
N VAL A 521 -15.90 -7.94 -5.17
CA VAL A 521 -14.71 -7.20 -4.76
C VAL A 521 -14.31 -6.19 -5.84
N VAL A 522 -14.40 -4.91 -5.51
CA VAL A 522 -13.85 -3.83 -6.33
C VAL A 522 -12.40 -3.62 -5.96
N GLU A 523 -11.49 -3.71 -6.91
CA GLU A 523 -10.05 -3.52 -6.68
C GLU A 523 -9.36 -2.91 -7.90
N HIS A 524 -8.32 -2.12 -7.65
CA HIS A 524 -7.49 -1.53 -8.70
C HIS A 524 -6.17 -2.26 -8.92
N ASP A 525 -5.76 -3.11 -8.00
CA ASP A 525 -4.56 -3.93 -8.11
C ASP A 525 -4.88 -5.19 -8.92
N LEU A 526 -4.36 -5.25 -10.15
CA LEU A 526 -4.60 -6.37 -11.07
C LEU A 526 -4.04 -7.69 -10.54
N MET A 527 -2.95 -7.64 -9.74
CA MET A 527 -2.39 -8.84 -9.13
C MET A 527 -3.34 -9.41 -8.08
N LEU A 528 -3.93 -8.54 -7.25
CA LEU A 528 -4.91 -8.97 -6.24
C LEU A 528 -6.18 -9.48 -6.89
N GLN A 529 -6.70 -8.81 -7.90
CA GLN A 529 -7.89 -9.27 -8.63
C GLN A 529 -7.66 -10.65 -9.24
N ASN A 530 -6.51 -10.86 -9.87
CA ASN A 530 -6.15 -12.17 -10.41
C ASN A 530 -6.03 -13.27 -9.33
N TYR A 531 -5.71 -12.89 -8.09
CA TYR A 531 -5.61 -13.82 -6.97
C TYR A 531 -6.97 -14.13 -6.32
N ILE A 532 -7.83 -13.10 -6.18
CA ILE A 532 -9.06 -13.20 -5.39
C ILE A 532 -10.22 -13.74 -6.23
N SER A 533 -10.35 -13.32 -7.48
CA SER A 533 -11.57 -13.50 -8.28
C SER A 533 -11.66 -14.83 -8.99
N ASP A 534 -12.88 -15.35 -9.15
CA ASP A 534 -13.22 -16.50 -10.00
C ASP A 534 -13.73 -16.03 -11.37
N LYS A 535 -14.50 -14.94 -11.39
CA LYS A 535 -15.00 -14.26 -12.58
C LYS A 535 -14.91 -12.75 -12.42
N MET A 536 -15.12 -12.00 -13.48
CA MET A 536 -14.96 -10.56 -13.51
C MET A 536 -16.11 -9.84 -14.18
N ILE A 537 -16.34 -8.59 -13.73
CA ILE A 537 -17.19 -7.60 -14.38
C ILE A 537 -16.30 -6.41 -14.74
N VAL A 538 -16.28 -6.04 -16.01
CA VAL A 538 -15.45 -4.93 -16.51
C VAL A 538 -16.31 -3.70 -16.71
N PHE A 539 -15.95 -2.62 -16.01
CA PHE A 539 -16.58 -1.32 -16.14
C PHE A 539 -15.84 -0.46 -17.16
N THR A 540 -16.60 0.18 -18.02
CA THR A 540 -16.12 1.10 -19.05
C THR A 540 -16.99 2.36 -19.05
N GLY A 541 -16.65 3.37 -19.85
CA GLY A 541 -17.44 4.58 -19.99
C GLY A 541 -16.65 5.86 -19.86
N ARG A 542 -17.36 6.97 -19.70
CA ARG A 542 -16.80 8.32 -19.51
C ARG A 542 -16.97 8.72 -18.05
N PRO A 543 -15.87 8.93 -17.31
CA PRO A 543 -15.92 9.28 -15.89
C PRO A 543 -16.89 10.41 -15.59
N SER A 544 -17.70 10.24 -14.56
CA SER A 544 -18.71 11.19 -14.09
C SER A 544 -19.83 11.55 -15.08
N VAL A 545 -19.90 10.89 -16.24
CA VAL A 545 -20.94 11.11 -17.27
C VAL A 545 -21.77 9.85 -17.45
N GLU A 546 -21.11 8.75 -17.82
CA GLU A 546 -21.79 7.48 -18.06
C GLU A 546 -20.88 6.30 -17.75
N GLY A 547 -21.48 5.21 -17.29
CA GLY A 547 -20.80 3.94 -17.04
C GLY A 547 -21.55 2.78 -17.65
N PHE A 548 -20.79 1.78 -18.05
CA PHE A 548 -21.30 0.51 -18.58
C PHE A 548 -20.56 -0.65 -17.89
N ALA A 549 -21.29 -1.58 -17.32
CA ALA A 549 -20.77 -2.80 -16.72
C ALA A 549 -21.08 -4.00 -17.63
N SER A 550 -20.07 -4.77 -17.98
CA SER A 550 -20.21 -5.97 -18.79
C SER A 550 -21.02 -7.08 -18.11
N LYS A 551 -21.40 -8.09 -18.86
CA LYS A 551 -21.78 -9.38 -18.28
C LYS A 551 -20.63 -9.96 -17.45
N THR A 552 -20.96 -10.95 -16.63
CA THR A 552 -19.95 -11.72 -15.89
C THR A 552 -19.07 -12.49 -16.88
N LEU A 553 -17.77 -12.22 -16.87
CA LEU A 553 -16.75 -12.78 -17.76
C LEU A 553 -15.83 -13.73 -17.00
N GLY A 554 -15.24 -14.72 -17.67
CA GLY A 554 -14.11 -15.47 -17.13
C GLY A 554 -12.91 -14.55 -16.88
N ILE A 555 -11.99 -14.95 -15.98
CA ILE A 555 -10.83 -14.12 -15.60
C ILE A 555 -10.01 -13.68 -16.83
N ARG A 556 -9.69 -14.62 -17.72
CA ARG A 556 -8.90 -14.34 -18.93
C ARG A 556 -9.59 -13.31 -19.82
N GLU A 557 -10.87 -13.52 -20.07
CA GLU A 557 -11.67 -12.63 -20.93
C GLU A 557 -11.83 -11.24 -20.29
N GLY A 558 -12.11 -11.18 -18.98
CA GLY A 558 -12.23 -9.92 -18.25
C GLY A 558 -10.93 -9.09 -18.26
N PHE A 559 -9.79 -9.73 -17.96
CA PHE A 559 -8.50 -9.06 -18.09
C PHE A 559 -8.20 -8.63 -19.51
N ASN A 560 -8.44 -9.49 -20.50
CA ASN A 560 -8.19 -9.17 -21.90
C ASN A 560 -9.02 -7.96 -22.35
N THR A 561 -10.29 -7.91 -21.99
CA THR A 561 -11.20 -6.80 -22.27
C THR A 561 -10.70 -5.49 -21.64
N LEU A 562 -10.31 -5.52 -20.35
CA LEU A 562 -9.78 -4.34 -19.67
C LEU A 562 -8.49 -3.85 -20.33
N LEU A 563 -7.53 -4.74 -20.53
CA LEU A 563 -6.20 -4.41 -21.04
C LEU A 563 -6.24 -3.95 -22.50
N MET A 564 -7.15 -4.48 -23.31
CA MET A 564 -7.42 -4.01 -24.67
C MET A 564 -7.89 -2.55 -24.66
N ASN A 565 -8.83 -2.21 -23.77
CA ASN A 565 -9.31 -0.83 -23.61
C ASN A 565 -8.21 0.14 -23.12
N LEU A 566 -7.20 -0.38 -22.43
CA LEU A 566 -6.03 0.37 -21.98
C LEU A 566 -4.90 0.38 -23.02
N SER A 567 -4.99 -0.42 -24.07
CA SER A 567 -3.92 -0.65 -25.06
C SER A 567 -2.61 -1.16 -24.46
N ILE A 568 -2.70 -1.97 -23.40
CA ILE A 568 -1.56 -2.48 -22.62
C ILE A 568 -1.56 -3.99 -22.68
N THR A 569 -0.39 -4.58 -22.91
CA THR A 569 -0.22 -6.02 -22.87
C THR A 569 0.49 -6.47 -21.61
N VAL A 570 0.06 -7.59 -21.08
CA VAL A 570 0.57 -8.18 -19.85
C VAL A 570 1.02 -9.61 -20.11
N ARG A 571 2.20 -9.94 -19.62
CA ARG A 571 2.74 -11.30 -19.60
C ARG A 571 2.88 -11.78 -18.17
N LYS A 572 3.10 -13.07 -18.01
CA LYS A 572 3.40 -13.69 -16.75
C LYS A 572 4.90 -13.81 -16.50
N ASP A 573 5.32 -13.57 -15.27
CA ASP A 573 6.68 -13.88 -14.84
C ASP A 573 6.85 -15.40 -14.66
N SER A 574 7.84 -15.99 -15.31
CA SER A 574 8.05 -17.45 -15.33
C SER A 574 8.44 -18.04 -13.96
N GLU A 575 8.95 -17.23 -13.03
CA GLU A 575 9.43 -17.68 -11.72
C GLU A 575 8.35 -17.57 -10.64
N THR A 576 7.68 -16.42 -10.58
CA THR A 576 6.72 -16.11 -9.51
C THR A 576 5.25 -16.22 -9.95
N GLY A 577 5.01 -16.32 -11.24
CA GLY A 577 3.66 -16.33 -11.82
C GLY A 577 2.96 -14.97 -11.79
N ARG A 578 3.62 -13.89 -11.37
CA ARG A 578 3.02 -12.55 -11.29
C ARG A 578 2.81 -11.94 -12.66
N PRO A 579 1.73 -11.17 -12.87
CA PRO A 579 1.54 -10.40 -14.08
C PRO A 579 2.58 -9.27 -14.18
N ARG A 580 3.08 -9.01 -15.40
CA ARG A 580 4.04 -7.96 -15.75
C ARG A 580 3.59 -7.22 -16.99
N ILE A 581 3.64 -5.89 -16.95
CA ILE A 581 3.34 -5.05 -18.12
C ILE A 581 4.51 -5.15 -19.11
N ASN A 582 4.18 -5.33 -20.40
CA ASN A 582 5.18 -5.24 -21.46
C ASN A 582 5.53 -3.77 -21.73
N LYS A 583 6.80 -3.50 -22.00
CA LYS A 583 7.20 -2.15 -22.44
C LYS A 583 6.52 -1.84 -23.79
N PRO A 584 5.88 -0.68 -23.94
CA PRO A 584 5.20 -0.30 -25.17
C PRO A 584 6.13 -0.41 -26.38
N GLY A 585 5.64 -0.99 -27.48
CA GLY A 585 6.42 -1.19 -28.70
C GLY A 585 7.50 -2.28 -28.64
N SER A 586 7.61 -3.04 -27.54
CA SER A 586 8.46 -4.23 -27.49
C SER A 586 7.95 -5.33 -28.43
N VAL A 587 8.81 -6.31 -28.75
CA VAL A 587 8.43 -7.43 -29.61
C VAL A 587 7.18 -8.13 -29.08
N LEU A 588 7.18 -8.49 -27.79
CA LEU A 588 6.05 -9.13 -27.15
C LEU A 588 4.78 -8.27 -27.13
N ASP A 589 4.90 -6.95 -26.89
CA ASP A 589 3.76 -6.04 -26.93
C ASP A 589 3.11 -6.02 -28.31
N ARG A 590 3.91 -5.92 -29.37
CA ARG A 590 3.42 -5.95 -30.75
C ARG A 590 2.79 -7.29 -31.13
N GLU A 591 3.43 -8.39 -30.78
CA GLU A 591 2.91 -9.74 -31.06
C GLU A 591 1.58 -10.00 -30.36
N GLN A 592 1.47 -9.67 -29.07
CA GLN A 592 0.23 -9.85 -28.31
C GLN A 592 -0.91 -8.98 -28.86
N LYS A 593 -0.62 -7.71 -29.19
CA LYS A 593 -1.61 -6.81 -29.82
C LYS A 593 -2.08 -7.31 -31.18
N SER A 594 -1.16 -7.84 -32.02
CA SER A 594 -1.52 -8.37 -33.33
C SER A 594 -2.42 -9.60 -33.28
N ARG A 595 -2.33 -10.38 -32.16
CA ARG A 595 -3.18 -11.55 -31.93
C ARG A 595 -4.47 -11.23 -31.17
N GLY A 596 -4.63 -9.98 -30.68
CA GLY A 596 -5.73 -9.60 -29.79
C GLY A 596 -5.65 -10.23 -28.40
N GLU A 597 -4.47 -10.72 -27.99
CA GLU A 597 -4.21 -11.39 -26.71
C GLU A 597 -3.48 -10.45 -25.74
N TYR A 598 -4.20 -9.53 -25.12
CA TYR A 598 -3.60 -8.54 -24.21
C TYR A 598 -3.20 -9.13 -22.85
N TYR A 599 -3.80 -10.24 -22.46
CA TYR A 599 -3.46 -11.00 -21.25
C TYR A 599 -3.14 -12.45 -21.60
N VAL A 600 -1.91 -12.87 -21.36
CA VAL A 600 -1.48 -14.24 -21.56
C VAL A 600 -1.16 -14.84 -20.20
N PRO A 601 -1.99 -15.77 -19.70
CA PRO A 601 -1.83 -16.36 -18.39
C PRO A 601 -0.69 -17.39 -18.28
N ASP A 602 -0.14 -17.86 -19.40
CA ASP A 602 0.89 -18.93 -19.46
C ASP A 602 2.21 -18.46 -20.04
#